data_0a1c57370ac72f6c208a8f4a44ca3672
#
_entry.id   0a1c57370ac72f6c208a8f4a44ca3672
#
_cell.length_a   1.000
_cell.length_b   1.000
_cell.length_c   1.000
_cell.angle_alpha   90.00
_cell.angle_beta   90.00
_cell.angle_gamma   90.00
#
_symmetry.space_group_name_H-M   'P 1'
#
loop_
_entity.id
_entity.type
_entity.pdbx_description
1 polymer ?
#
loop_
_entity_poly.entity_id
_entity_poly.type
_entity_poly.pdbx_seq_one_letter_code
_entity_poly.pdbx_strand_id
1 'polypeptide(L)'
;MTMGEALAEARARIGSAEAKLLLRHVLGCSASEIAAHPERALDESQASHYADMVARRAAGEPVAYLLGSREFYGREFRVTPAVLIPRPETELLVETALSKVSRGDTPCVLDLGAGSGCVAITLALELGCAVTAVDVSAEALAVARDNAAWLGARVNFVESDWFAAIDGEFDLIVGNPPYVAEGDPHLAEGDLRFEPMTALACGSDGLAAIRRILADAPRHLKPGGWLLLEHGYDQAEAMRELLAGAGFVALERHRDLAGIIRVSGVIMPE
;
A
#
# COMPACT_ATOMS: atom_id res chain seq x y z
N MET A 1 -31.53 -9.80 18.87
CA MET A 1 -30.49 -10.68 18.28
C MET A 1 -29.28 -10.69 19.20
N THR A 2 -28.77 -11.86 19.54
CA THR A 2 -27.54 -11.98 20.34
C THR A 2 -26.29 -11.96 19.47
N MET A 3 -25.11 -11.78 20.08
CA MET A 3 -23.81 -11.87 19.38
C MET A 3 -23.64 -13.23 18.69
N GLY A 4 -24.05 -14.34 19.34
CA GLY A 4 -23.96 -15.68 18.81
C GLY A 4 -24.85 -15.89 17.58
N GLU A 5 -26.08 -15.40 17.62
CA GLU A 5 -27.03 -15.45 16.50
C GLU A 5 -26.52 -14.62 15.30
N ALA A 6 -26.06 -13.38 15.57
CA ALA A 6 -25.48 -12.51 14.53
C ALA A 6 -24.27 -13.14 13.84
N LEU A 7 -23.36 -13.75 14.62
CA LEU A 7 -22.21 -14.47 14.06
C LEU A 7 -22.61 -15.69 13.25
N ALA A 8 -23.59 -16.47 13.71
CA ALA A 8 -24.05 -17.67 13.00
C ALA A 8 -24.61 -17.30 11.62
N GLU A 9 -25.42 -16.25 11.54
CA GLU A 9 -25.97 -15.75 10.29
C GLU A 9 -24.87 -15.19 9.34
N ALA A 10 -23.96 -14.37 9.85
CA ALA A 10 -22.88 -13.78 9.06
C ALA A 10 -21.90 -14.83 8.52
N ARG A 11 -21.56 -15.86 9.31
CA ARG A 11 -20.65 -16.95 8.90
C ARG A 11 -21.09 -17.67 7.64
N ALA A 12 -22.37 -17.83 7.45
CA ALA A 12 -22.92 -18.48 6.25
C ALA A 12 -22.73 -17.62 4.98
N ARG A 13 -22.55 -16.31 5.12
CA ARG A 13 -22.46 -15.34 4.02
C ARG A 13 -21.02 -14.94 3.69
N ILE A 14 -20.20 -14.72 4.71
CA ILE A 14 -18.85 -14.12 4.54
C ILE A 14 -17.73 -14.94 5.23
N GLY A 15 -18.04 -16.09 5.77
CA GLY A 15 -17.06 -16.91 6.48
C GLY A 15 -16.80 -16.49 7.92
N SER A 16 -16.15 -17.38 8.70
CA SER A 16 -16.04 -17.23 10.16
C SER A 16 -15.07 -16.14 10.59
N ALA A 17 -13.96 -15.97 9.86
CA ALA A 17 -12.92 -14.99 10.22
C ALA A 17 -13.42 -13.56 10.05
N GLU A 18 -13.95 -13.25 8.88
CA GLU A 18 -14.46 -11.92 8.54
C GLU A 18 -15.69 -11.55 9.38
N ALA A 19 -16.64 -12.49 9.59
CA ALA A 19 -17.80 -12.27 10.45
C ALA A 19 -17.39 -11.85 11.87
N LYS A 20 -16.38 -12.51 12.46
CA LYS A 20 -15.86 -12.15 13.78
C LYS A 20 -15.16 -10.79 13.77
N LEU A 21 -14.38 -10.51 12.73
CA LEU A 21 -13.62 -9.27 12.61
C LEU A 21 -14.56 -8.07 12.52
N LEU A 22 -15.58 -8.14 11.67
CA LEU A 22 -16.59 -7.09 11.54
C LEU A 22 -17.40 -6.90 12.83
N LEU A 23 -17.79 -7.98 13.52
CA LEU A 23 -18.51 -7.87 14.79
C LEU A 23 -17.64 -7.20 15.87
N ARG A 24 -16.36 -7.56 15.95
CA ARG A 24 -15.40 -6.90 16.85
C ARG A 24 -15.31 -5.41 16.59
N HIS A 25 -15.26 -5.01 15.34
CA HIS A 25 -15.21 -3.60 14.94
C HIS A 25 -16.44 -2.85 15.40
N VAL A 26 -17.63 -3.38 15.12
CA VAL A 26 -18.92 -2.75 15.52
C VAL A 26 -19.05 -2.61 17.04
N LEU A 27 -18.56 -3.58 17.78
CA LEU A 27 -18.71 -3.59 19.24
C LEU A 27 -17.55 -2.95 20.00
N GLY A 28 -16.41 -2.70 19.33
CA GLY A 28 -15.19 -2.22 19.98
C GLY A 28 -14.65 -3.20 21.03
N CYS A 29 -14.87 -4.51 20.88
CA CYS A 29 -14.52 -5.52 21.86
C CYS A 29 -13.54 -6.58 21.34
N SER A 30 -12.97 -7.39 22.24
CA SER A 30 -12.04 -8.45 21.89
C SER A 30 -12.75 -9.71 21.35
N ALA A 31 -11.99 -10.55 20.60
CA ALA A 31 -12.50 -11.85 20.16
C ALA A 31 -12.84 -12.80 21.31
N SER A 32 -12.09 -12.70 22.42
CA SER A 32 -12.34 -13.48 23.65
C SER A 32 -13.64 -13.06 24.32
N GLU A 33 -13.96 -11.80 24.32
CA GLU A 33 -15.21 -11.27 24.90
C GLU A 33 -16.43 -11.75 24.13
N ILE A 34 -16.37 -11.74 22.78
CA ILE A 34 -17.42 -12.31 21.93
C ILE A 34 -17.59 -13.82 22.18
N ALA A 35 -16.48 -14.55 22.35
CA ALA A 35 -16.52 -15.99 22.62
C ALA A 35 -17.06 -16.34 24.01
N ALA A 36 -16.77 -15.49 25.02
CA ALA A 36 -17.19 -15.69 26.39
C ALA A 36 -18.69 -15.34 26.63
N HIS A 37 -19.24 -14.42 25.83
CA HIS A 37 -20.58 -13.88 26.03
C HIS A 37 -21.46 -13.93 24.75
N PRO A 38 -21.62 -15.09 24.11
CA PRO A 38 -22.40 -15.22 22.88
C PRO A 38 -23.90 -14.89 23.09
N GLU A 39 -24.39 -14.98 24.32
CA GLU A 39 -25.76 -14.65 24.74
C GLU A 39 -26.01 -13.15 24.84
N ARG A 40 -24.98 -12.30 24.89
CA ARG A 40 -25.13 -10.85 25.00
C ARG A 40 -25.91 -10.31 23.82
N ALA A 41 -26.97 -9.53 24.12
CA ALA A 41 -27.80 -8.90 23.11
C ALA A 41 -27.07 -7.71 22.46
N LEU A 42 -27.22 -7.58 21.17
CA LEU A 42 -26.88 -6.37 20.39
C LEU A 42 -28.02 -5.38 20.54
N ASP A 43 -27.70 -4.09 20.69
CA ASP A 43 -28.69 -3.05 20.52
C ASP A 43 -29.08 -2.91 19.03
N GLU A 44 -30.12 -2.13 18.75
CA GLU A 44 -30.67 -2.00 17.40
C GLU A 44 -29.64 -1.35 16.42
N SER A 45 -28.89 -0.36 16.90
CA SER A 45 -27.84 0.32 16.11
C SER A 45 -26.69 -0.63 15.77
N GLN A 46 -26.18 -1.38 16.75
CA GLN A 46 -25.13 -2.38 16.57
C GLN A 46 -25.57 -3.50 15.60
N ALA A 47 -26.79 -4.00 15.78
CA ALA A 47 -27.34 -5.04 14.91
C ALA A 47 -27.50 -4.55 13.47
N SER A 48 -28.02 -3.34 13.27
CA SER A 48 -28.19 -2.73 11.95
C SER A 48 -26.85 -2.46 11.28
N HIS A 49 -25.89 -1.85 12.00
CA HIS A 49 -24.54 -1.57 11.47
C HIS A 49 -23.81 -2.85 11.08
N TYR A 50 -23.85 -3.88 11.94
CA TYR A 50 -23.24 -5.18 11.62
C TYR A 50 -23.87 -5.83 10.39
N ALA A 51 -25.20 -5.82 10.29
CA ALA A 51 -25.92 -6.38 9.14
C ALA A 51 -25.57 -5.66 7.83
N ASP A 52 -25.42 -4.31 7.85
CA ASP A 52 -24.96 -3.53 6.71
C ASP A 52 -23.53 -3.93 6.28
N MET A 53 -22.58 -3.97 7.21
CA MET A 53 -21.21 -4.40 6.91
C MET A 53 -21.15 -5.82 6.33
N VAL A 54 -21.91 -6.75 6.89
CA VAL A 54 -22.01 -8.13 6.36
C VAL A 54 -22.61 -8.14 4.95
N ALA A 55 -23.62 -7.31 4.68
CA ALA A 55 -24.22 -7.23 3.34
C ALA A 55 -23.23 -6.67 2.31
N ARG A 56 -22.51 -5.61 2.64
CA ARG A 56 -21.47 -5.00 1.80
C ARG A 56 -20.32 -5.98 1.55
N ARG A 57 -19.84 -6.68 2.60
CA ARG A 57 -18.81 -7.72 2.43
C ARG A 57 -19.30 -8.89 1.55
N ALA A 58 -20.52 -9.34 1.73
CA ALA A 58 -21.12 -10.38 0.88
C ALA A 58 -21.27 -9.94 -0.59
N ALA A 59 -21.36 -8.62 -0.85
CA ALA A 59 -21.29 -8.05 -2.19
C ALA A 59 -19.83 -7.92 -2.71
N GLY A 60 -18.82 -8.22 -1.87
CA GLY A 60 -17.41 -8.28 -2.20
C GLY A 60 -16.59 -7.07 -1.80
N GLU A 61 -17.17 -6.11 -1.06
CA GLU A 61 -16.40 -4.93 -0.61
C GLU A 61 -15.26 -5.33 0.32
N PRO A 62 -14.02 -4.80 0.11
CA PRO A 62 -12.87 -5.15 0.92
C PRO A 62 -13.08 -4.90 2.42
N VAL A 63 -12.65 -5.86 3.24
CA VAL A 63 -12.75 -5.72 4.71
C VAL A 63 -12.03 -4.46 5.20
N ALA A 64 -10.89 -4.12 4.59
CA ALA A 64 -10.14 -2.92 4.96
C ALA A 64 -10.95 -1.63 4.76
N TYR A 65 -11.74 -1.53 3.67
CA TYR A 65 -12.61 -0.38 3.45
C TYR A 65 -13.81 -0.35 4.40
N LEU A 66 -14.35 -1.52 4.76
CA LEU A 66 -15.40 -1.62 5.78
C LEU A 66 -14.92 -1.18 7.16
N LEU A 67 -13.68 -1.54 7.52
CA LEU A 67 -13.05 -1.14 8.77
C LEU A 67 -12.51 0.30 8.72
N GLY A 68 -12.29 0.84 7.53
CA GLY A 68 -11.66 2.14 7.32
C GLY A 68 -10.15 2.14 7.61
N SER A 69 -9.54 0.97 7.86
CA SER A 69 -8.12 0.87 8.18
C SER A 69 -7.49 -0.45 7.75
N ARG A 70 -6.15 -0.42 7.60
CA ARG A 70 -5.29 -1.56 7.32
C ARG A 70 -3.98 -1.43 8.09
N GLU A 71 -3.54 -2.50 8.70
CA GLU A 71 -2.21 -2.57 9.31
C GLU A 71 -1.13 -2.71 8.23
N PHE A 72 -0.02 -1.97 8.38
CA PHE A 72 1.19 -2.04 7.57
C PHE A 72 2.40 -1.67 8.42
N TYR A 73 3.40 -2.51 8.42
CA TYR A 73 4.65 -2.34 9.17
C TYR A 73 4.44 -2.03 10.67
N GLY A 74 3.50 -2.75 11.30
CA GLY A 74 3.13 -2.59 12.72
C GLY A 74 2.35 -1.31 13.04
N ARG A 75 1.83 -0.58 12.03
CA ARG A 75 1.07 0.66 12.18
C ARG A 75 -0.28 0.57 11.50
N GLU A 76 -1.28 1.21 12.07
CA GLU A 76 -2.62 1.27 11.48
C GLU A 76 -2.74 2.47 10.54
N PHE A 77 -3.02 2.21 9.27
CA PHE A 77 -3.25 3.21 8.24
C PHE A 77 -4.73 3.29 7.89
N ARG A 78 -5.28 4.48 7.84
CA ARG A 78 -6.60 4.73 7.28
C ARG A 78 -6.59 4.44 5.79
N VAL A 79 -7.65 3.79 5.31
CA VAL A 79 -7.84 3.49 3.89
C VAL A 79 -9.27 3.80 3.47
N THR A 80 -9.42 4.25 2.24
CA THR A 80 -10.69 4.54 1.58
C THR A 80 -10.62 4.04 0.13
N PRO A 81 -11.73 3.98 -0.61
CA PRO A 81 -11.69 3.64 -2.04
C PRO A 81 -10.84 4.58 -2.93
N ALA A 82 -10.28 5.65 -2.37
CA ALA A 82 -9.35 6.54 -3.07
C ALA A 82 -7.90 6.02 -3.12
N VAL A 83 -7.56 4.98 -2.34
CA VAL A 83 -6.18 4.47 -2.22
C VAL A 83 -6.12 2.95 -2.35
N LEU A 84 -5.01 2.45 -2.86
CA LEU A 84 -4.67 1.03 -2.79
C LEU A 84 -4.60 0.61 -1.31
N ILE A 85 -5.21 -0.52 -0.97
CA ILE A 85 -5.07 -1.13 0.36
C ILE A 85 -3.62 -1.59 0.52
N PRO A 86 -2.87 -1.16 1.56
CA PRO A 86 -1.49 -1.58 1.79
C PRO A 86 -1.34 -3.11 1.75
N ARG A 87 -0.35 -3.59 0.98
CA ARG A 87 -0.06 -5.02 0.81
C ARG A 87 1.11 -5.43 1.71
N PRO A 88 1.07 -6.62 2.34
CA PRO A 88 2.19 -7.10 3.15
C PRO A 88 3.50 -7.19 2.36
N GLU A 89 3.43 -7.52 1.06
CA GLU A 89 4.59 -7.63 0.18
C GLU A 89 5.33 -6.30 0.01
N THR A 90 4.63 -5.17 0.10
CA THR A 90 5.21 -3.82 0.03
C THR A 90 6.10 -3.50 1.24
N GLU A 91 5.98 -4.23 2.36
CA GLU A 91 6.90 -4.09 3.49
C GLU A 91 8.35 -4.41 3.10
N LEU A 92 8.54 -5.32 2.13
CA LEU A 92 9.85 -5.63 1.58
C LEU A 92 10.51 -4.40 0.90
N LEU A 93 9.72 -3.54 0.25
CA LEU A 93 10.21 -2.28 -0.31
C LEU A 93 10.75 -1.36 0.79
N VAL A 94 10.04 -1.25 1.90
CA VAL A 94 10.48 -0.47 3.08
C VAL A 94 11.75 -1.07 3.68
N GLU A 95 11.80 -2.37 3.93
CA GLU A 95 12.98 -3.05 4.49
C GLU A 95 14.21 -2.88 3.59
N THR A 96 14.03 -3.04 2.28
CA THR A 96 15.08 -2.82 1.29
C THR A 96 15.56 -1.37 1.34
N ALA A 97 14.65 -0.40 1.33
CA ALA A 97 14.96 1.02 1.41
C ALA A 97 15.77 1.38 2.66
N LEU A 98 15.36 0.89 3.82
CA LEU A 98 16.08 1.09 5.09
C LEU A 98 17.49 0.48 5.09
N SER A 99 17.73 -0.56 4.31
CA SER A 99 19.07 -1.16 4.17
C SER A 99 20.04 -0.32 3.33
N LYS A 100 19.55 0.64 2.53
CA LYS A 100 20.35 1.47 1.62
C LYS A 100 20.79 2.79 2.23
N VAL A 101 20.24 3.18 3.38
CA VAL A 101 20.55 4.42 4.06
C VAL A 101 20.98 4.14 5.49
N SER A 102 21.99 4.86 5.99
CA SER A 102 22.48 4.66 7.35
C SER A 102 21.60 5.39 8.37
N ARG A 103 21.37 4.75 9.52
CA ARG A 103 20.71 5.43 10.66
C ARG A 103 21.61 6.58 11.13
N GLY A 104 21.04 7.77 11.18
CA GLY A 104 21.75 8.99 11.58
C GLY A 104 22.09 9.93 10.43
N ASP A 105 22.05 9.44 9.19
CA ASP A 105 22.04 10.30 8.03
C ASP A 105 20.64 10.94 7.88
N THR A 106 20.58 12.08 7.23
CA THR A 106 19.31 12.73 6.84
C THR A 106 19.15 12.64 5.33
N PRO A 107 18.84 11.43 4.79
CA PRO A 107 18.74 11.24 3.35
C PRO A 107 17.58 12.04 2.78
N CYS A 108 17.75 12.56 1.58
CA CYS A 108 16.64 13.04 0.75
C CYS A 108 15.95 11.84 0.14
N VAL A 109 14.70 11.55 0.54
CA VAL A 109 13.93 10.39 0.09
C VAL A 109 12.71 10.87 -0.68
N LEU A 110 12.43 10.19 -1.81
CA LEU A 110 11.23 10.39 -2.63
C LEU A 110 10.45 9.07 -2.73
N ASP A 111 9.15 9.12 -2.43
CA ASP A 111 8.19 8.03 -2.66
C ASP A 111 7.29 8.37 -3.85
N LEU A 112 7.30 7.53 -4.87
CA LEU A 112 6.53 7.68 -6.11
C LEU A 112 5.25 6.84 -6.07
N GLY A 113 4.08 7.51 -6.10
CA GLY A 113 2.79 6.86 -5.98
C GLY A 113 2.44 6.60 -4.51
N ALA A 114 2.31 7.69 -3.74
CA ALA A 114 2.15 7.63 -2.27
C ALA A 114 0.93 6.82 -1.80
N GLY A 115 -0.17 6.79 -2.55
CA GLY A 115 -1.41 6.13 -2.16
C GLY A 115 -1.88 6.55 -0.77
N SER A 116 -1.98 5.60 0.16
CA SER A 116 -2.31 5.86 1.57
C SER A 116 -1.17 6.52 2.37
N GLY A 117 0.01 6.68 1.78
CA GLY A 117 1.23 7.16 2.42
C GLY A 117 1.99 6.08 3.19
N CYS A 118 1.62 4.80 3.10
CA CYS A 118 2.16 3.75 3.96
C CYS A 118 3.69 3.60 3.83
N VAL A 119 4.26 3.70 2.62
CA VAL A 119 5.71 3.64 2.39
C VAL A 119 6.40 4.90 2.92
N ALA A 120 6.00 6.09 2.42
CA ALA A 120 6.62 7.37 2.81
C ALA A 120 6.58 7.63 4.32
N ILE A 121 5.42 7.41 4.94
CA ILE A 121 5.21 7.61 6.38
C ILE A 121 6.08 6.64 7.19
N THR A 122 6.12 5.37 6.81
CA THR A 122 6.95 4.37 7.48
C THR A 122 8.43 4.75 7.37
N LEU A 123 8.91 5.10 6.17
CA LEU A 123 10.29 5.56 5.99
C LEU A 123 10.60 6.81 6.81
N ALA A 124 9.70 7.80 6.85
CA ALA A 124 9.90 9.00 7.64
C ALA A 124 10.04 8.72 9.14
N LEU A 125 9.25 7.78 9.67
CA LEU A 125 9.28 7.39 11.09
C LEU A 125 10.52 6.55 11.42
N GLU A 126 10.88 5.57 10.56
CA GLU A 126 12.05 4.71 10.80
C GLU A 126 13.38 5.44 10.65
N LEU A 127 13.48 6.36 9.70
CA LEU A 127 14.70 7.17 9.46
C LEU A 127 14.77 8.39 10.37
N GLY A 128 13.64 8.84 10.93
CA GLY A 128 13.57 10.07 11.73
C GLY A 128 13.77 11.36 10.90
N CYS A 129 13.60 11.29 9.58
CA CYS A 129 13.78 12.43 8.66
C CYS A 129 12.48 12.80 7.93
N ALA A 130 12.48 13.91 7.20
CA ALA A 130 11.39 14.24 6.30
C ALA A 130 11.52 13.45 4.99
N VAL A 131 10.40 12.97 4.47
CA VAL A 131 10.28 12.28 3.17
C VAL A 131 9.40 13.12 2.24
N THR A 132 9.74 13.20 0.97
CA THR A 132 8.84 13.75 -0.06
C THR A 132 8.08 12.59 -0.67
N ALA A 133 6.77 12.74 -0.87
CA ALA A 133 5.92 11.72 -1.49
C ALA A 133 4.99 12.34 -2.51
N VAL A 134 4.84 11.69 -3.64
CA VAL A 134 4.00 12.19 -4.74
C VAL A 134 2.89 11.21 -5.10
N ASP A 135 1.77 11.76 -5.52
CA ASP A 135 0.68 11.02 -6.15
C ASP A 135 -0.05 11.92 -7.14
N VAL A 136 -0.61 11.34 -8.17
CA VAL A 136 -1.42 12.05 -9.16
C VAL A 136 -2.84 12.33 -8.64
N SER A 137 -3.30 11.58 -7.63
CA SER A 137 -4.62 11.68 -7.02
C SER A 137 -4.60 12.61 -5.81
N ALA A 138 -5.30 13.72 -5.90
CA ALA A 138 -5.52 14.64 -4.77
C ALA A 138 -6.26 13.96 -3.61
N GLU A 139 -7.19 13.04 -3.92
CA GLU A 139 -7.92 12.24 -2.93
C GLU A 139 -7.01 11.26 -2.18
N ALA A 140 -6.08 10.60 -2.90
CA ALA A 140 -5.08 9.74 -2.26
C ALA A 140 -4.18 10.56 -1.33
N LEU A 141 -3.71 11.71 -1.79
CA LEU A 141 -2.90 12.61 -0.97
C LEU A 141 -3.65 13.16 0.27
N ALA A 142 -4.97 13.33 0.19
CA ALA A 142 -5.76 13.69 1.37
C ALA A 142 -5.71 12.58 2.44
N VAL A 143 -5.92 11.32 2.04
CA VAL A 143 -5.79 10.15 2.94
C VAL A 143 -4.37 10.06 3.51
N ALA A 144 -3.34 10.23 2.67
CA ALA A 144 -1.94 10.17 3.09
C ALA A 144 -1.59 11.27 4.11
N ARG A 145 -2.09 12.50 3.92
CA ARG A 145 -1.90 13.62 4.88
C ARG A 145 -2.57 13.33 6.23
N ASP A 146 -3.79 12.76 6.21
CA ASP A 146 -4.49 12.35 7.43
C ASP A 146 -3.70 11.27 8.19
N ASN A 147 -3.16 10.28 7.47
CA ASN A 147 -2.31 9.23 8.03
C ASN A 147 -1.02 9.79 8.62
N ALA A 148 -0.35 10.69 7.91
CA ALA A 148 0.87 11.34 8.41
C ALA A 148 0.62 12.16 9.69
N ALA A 149 -0.48 12.91 9.70
CA ALA A 149 -0.89 13.67 10.89
C ALA A 149 -1.22 12.76 12.08
N TRP A 150 -1.97 11.67 11.81
CA TRP A 150 -2.34 10.67 12.82
C TRP A 150 -1.13 9.97 13.44
N LEU A 151 -0.15 9.58 12.60
CA LEU A 151 1.04 8.83 13.01
C LEU A 151 2.21 9.75 13.44
N GLY A 152 2.08 11.07 13.26
CA GLY A 152 3.12 12.04 13.64
C GLY A 152 4.34 12.01 12.71
N ALA A 153 4.18 11.61 11.46
CA ALA A 153 5.24 11.54 10.47
C ALA A 153 5.45 12.90 9.74
N ARG A 154 6.70 13.21 9.39
CA ARG A 154 7.04 14.37 8.60
C ARG A 154 7.18 14.00 7.13
N VAL A 155 6.09 14.17 6.37
CA VAL A 155 6.07 13.90 4.92
C VAL A 155 5.59 15.14 4.18
N ASN A 156 6.33 15.51 3.12
CA ASN A 156 5.94 16.55 2.18
C ASN A 156 5.18 15.91 1.01
N PHE A 157 3.85 16.05 0.98
CA PHE A 157 3.01 15.50 -0.06
C PHE A 157 2.78 16.50 -1.19
N VAL A 158 3.15 16.10 -2.43
CA VAL A 158 3.05 16.90 -3.65
C VAL A 158 2.17 16.19 -4.67
N GLU A 159 1.18 16.89 -5.21
CA GLU A 159 0.39 16.37 -6.35
C GLU A 159 1.27 16.44 -7.62
N SER A 160 1.58 15.27 -8.18
CA SER A 160 2.50 15.16 -9.31
C SER A 160 2.26 13.89 -10.11
N ASP A 161 2.35 13.99 -11.41
CA ASP A 161 2.47 12.83 -12.29
C ASP A 161 3.95 12.41 -12.35
N TRP A 162 4.34 11.49 -11.47
CA TRP A 162 5.71 11.07 -11.17
C TRP A 162 6.60 12.27 -10.82
N PHE A 163 7.55 12.61 -11.66
CA PHE A 163 8.52 13.68 -11.43
C PHE A 163 8.08 15.08 -11.92
N ALA A 164 6.88 15.21 -12.52
CA ALA A 164 6.48 16.42 -13.23
C ALA A 164 6.49 17.70 -12.37
N ALA A 165 6.27 17.59 -11.05
CA ALA A 165 6.29 18.69 -10.10
C ALA A 165 7.43 18.56 -9.06
N ILE A 166 8.45 17.76 -9.37
CA ILE A 166 9.57 17.50 -8.46
C ILE A 166 10.85 18.12 -9.02
N ASP A 167 11.47 18.93 -8.19
CA ASP A 167 12.80 19.48 -8.42
C ASP A 167 13.81 18.82 -7.48
N GLY A 168 15.09 18.80 -7.91
CA GLY A 168 16.21 18.34 -7.10
C GLY A 168 16.53 16.86 -7.25
N GLU A 169 17.51 16.42 -6.45
CA GLU A 169 18.09 15.07 -6.48
C GLU A 169 17.96 14.40 -5.13
N PHE A 170 17.75 13.09 -5.14
CA PHE A 170 17.47 12.27 -3.96
C PHE A 170 18.56 11.21 -3.76
N ASP A 171 18.80 10.89 -2.50
CA ASP A 171 19.68 9.78 -2.11
C ASP A 171 18.95 8.42 -2.32
N LEU A 172 17.61 8.44 -2.22
CA LEU A 172 16.79 7.27 -2.34
C LEU A 172 15.45 7.63 -2.99
N ILE A 173 15.11 6.95 -4.08
CA ILE A 173 13.79 6.99 -4.70
C ILE A 173 13.16 5.59 -4.55
N VAL A 174 11.96 5.53 -4.01
CA VAL A 174 11.18 4.30 -3.89
C VAL A 174 9.85 4.45 -4.63
N GLY A 175 9.24 3.35 -5.00
CA GLY A 175 7.89 3.37 -5.57
C GLY A 175 7.27 1.99 -5.68
N ASN A 176 5.95 1.95 -5.48
CA ASN A 176 5.08 0.82 -5.81
C ASN A 176 4.11 1.29 -6.91
N PRO A 177 4.57 1.44 -8.16
CA PRO A 177 3.73 1.91 -9.25
C PRO A 177 2.68 0.85 -9.65
N PRO A 178 1.59 1.23 -10.34
CA PRO A 178 0.67 0.26 -10.91
C PRO A 178 1.44 -0.64 -11.88
N TYR A 179 1.23 -1.95 -11.77
CA TYR A 179 1.97 -2.95 -12.54
C TYR A 179 1.07 -4.05 -13.14
N VAL A 180 -0.24 -3.95 -13.01
CA VAL A 180 -1.18 -4.88 -13.65
C VAL A 180 -1.43 -4.43 -15.09
N ALA A 181 -1.49 -5.37 -16.03
CA ALA A 181 -1.83 -5.06 -17.41
C ALA A 181 -3.29 -4.60 -17.52
N GLU A 182 -3.55 -3.58 -18.36
CA GLU A 182 -4.92 -3.19 -18.69
C GLU A 182 -5.65 -4.35 -19.36
N GLY A 183 -6.84 -4.69 -18.88
CA GLY A 183 -7.60 -5.82 -19.37
C GLY A 183 -7.28 -7.16 -18.72
N ASP A 184 -6.40 -7.21 -17.73
CA ASP A 184 -6.21 -8.42 -16.91
C ASP A 184 -7.53 -8.78 -16.20
N PRO A 185 -8.04 -10.03 -16.36
CA PRO A 185 -9.31 -10.44 -15.80
C PRO A 185 -9.35 -10.34 -14.26
N HIS A 186 -8.20 -10.46 -13.56
CA HIS A 186 -8.12 -10.32 -12.10
C HIS A 186 -8.57 -8.94 -11.60
N LEU A 187 -8.47 -7.88 -12.43
CA LEU A 187 -8.95 -6.54 -12.08
C LEU A 187 -10.46 -6.49 -11.80
N ALA A 188 -11.22 -7.42 -12.39
CA ALA A 188 -12.67 -7.53 -12.19
C ALA A 188 -13.05 -8.51 -11.05
N GLU A 189 -12.08 -9.13 -10.39
CA GLU A 189 -12.29 -10.16 -9.39
C GLU A 189 -12.01 -9.68 -7.96
N GLY A 190 -12.66 -10.32 -6.99
CA GLY A 190 -12.39 -10.14 -5.57
C GLY A 190 -12.43 -8.69 -5.09
N ASP A 191 -11.48 -8.33 -4.28
CA ASP A 191 -11.35 -7.01 -3.67
C ASP A 191 -10.85 -5.94 -4.67
N LEU A 192 -10.08 -6.33 -5.72
CA LEU A 192 -9.44 -5.42 -6.69
C LEU A 192 -10.45 -4.53 -7.42
N ARG A 193 -11.66 -5.03 -7.71
CA ARG A 193 -12.72 -4.26 -8.40
C ARG A 193 -13.22 -3.03 -7.63
N PHE A 194 -12.89 -2.92 -6.35
CA PHE A 194 -13.25 -1.79 -5.49
C PHE A 194 -12.10 -0.79 -5.32
N GLU A 195 -10.90 -1.17 -5.74
CA GLU A 195 -9.71 -0.34 -5.60
C GLU A 195 -9.52 0.57 -6.82
N PRO A 196 -8.88 1.73 -6.68
CA PRO A 196 -8.74 2.67 -7.79
C PRO A 196 -7.91 2.06 -8.92
N MET A 197 -8.47 2.02 -10.13
CA MET A 197 -7.81 1.45 -11.31
C MET A 197 -6.47 2.11 -11.61
N THR A 198 -6.33 3.39 -11.33
CA THR A 198 -5.08 4.15 -11.50
C THR A 198 -3.94 3.67 -10.59
N ALA A 199 -4.26 3.00 -9.49
CA ALA A 199 -3.27 2.40 -8.59
C ALA A 199 -2.98 0.93 -8.93
N LEU A 200 -3.74 0.30 -9.83
CA LEU A 200 -3.62 -1.11 -10.19
C LEU A 200 -3.06 -1.30 -11.59
N ALA A 201 -3.67 -0.66 -12.61
CA ALA A 201 -3.45 -0.98 -14.00
C ALA A 201 -2.66 0.09 -14.75
N CYS A 202 -1.74 -0.34 -15.61
CA CYS A 202 -0.91 0.56 -16.39
C CYS A 202 -0.42 -0.05 -17.70
N GLY A 203 -1.03 0.37 -18.80
CA GLY A 203 -0.67 -0.08 -20.14
C GLY A 203 -0.96 -1.56 -20.42
N SER A 204 -0.66 -2.00 -21.62
CA SER A 204 -1.00 -3.35 -22.10
C SER A 204 -0.18 -4.49 -21.47
N ASP A 205 0.94 -4.18 -20.83
CA ASP A 205 1.86 -5.15 -20.22
C ASP A 205 2.18 -4.85 -18.75
N GLY A 206 1.50 -3.84 -18.16
CA GLY A 206 1.71 -3.45 -16.77
C GLY A 206 3.05 -2.74 -16.47
N LEU A 207 3.84 -2.39 -17.49
CA LEU A 207 5.17 -1.79 -17.30
C LEU A 207 5.26 -0.32 -17.72
N ALA A 208 4.16 0.28 -18.15
CA ALA A 208 4.19 1.64 -18.69
C ALA A 208 4.60 2.69 -17.64
N ALA A 209 4.14 2.57 -16.40
CA ALA A 209 4.55 3.43 -15.29
C ALA A 209 6.05 3.30 -15.00
N ILE A 210 6.55 2.07 -14.92
CA ILE A 210 7.96 1.77 -14.68
C ILE A 210 8.85 2.37 -15.77
N ARG A 211 8.47 2.24 -17.06
CA ARG A 211 9.21 2.87 -18.16
C ARG A 211 9.27 4.39 -18.04
N ARG A 212 8.18 5.03 -17.62
CA ARG A 212 8.16 6.49 -17.40
C ARG A 212 9.07 6.88 -16.23
N ILE A 213 9.00 6.14 -15.13
CA ILE A 213 9.87 6.38 -13.96
C ILE A 213 11.34 6.26 -14.37
N LEU A 214 11.71 5.19 -15.09
CA LEU A 214 13.09 4.96 -15.51
C LEU A 214 13.63 6.00 -16.49
N ALA A 215 12.78 6.62 -17.29
CA ALA A 215 13.18 7.67 -18.22
C ALA A 215 13.62 8.96 -17.51
N ASP A 216 13.04 9.28 -16.37
CA ASP A 216 13.27 10.52 -15.65
C ASP A 216 14.12 10.34 -14.37
N ALA A 217 14.09 9.18 -13.72
CA ALA A 217 14.81 8.90 -12.48
C ALA A 217 16.30 9.27 -12.48
N PRO A 218 17.09 9.09 -13.59
CA PRO A 218 18.50 9.50 -13.61
C PRO A 218 18.74 10.98 -13.37
N ARG A 219 17.77 11.84 -13.64
CA ARG A 219 17.87 13.29 -13.42
C ARG A 219 17.54 13.71 -11.99
N HIS A 220 16.98 12.77 -11.21
CA HIS A 220 16.51 13.00 -9.85
C HIS A 220 17.26 12.14 -8.82
N LEU A 221 18.28 11.41 -9.24
CA LEU A 221 19.13 10.65 -8.33
C LEU A 221 20.49 11.31 -8.20
N LYS A 222 20.96 11.47 -6.98
CA LYS A 222 22.34 11.84 -6.71
C LYS A 222 23.29 10.72 -7.18
N PRO A 223 24.56 11.04 -7.51
CA PRO A 223 25.58 10.00 -7.66
C PRO A 223 25.59 9.06 -6.45
N GLY A 224 25.58 7.75 -6.70
CA GLY A 224 25.45 6.73 -5.65
C GLY A 224 24.05 6.56 -5.05
N GLY A 225 23.06 7.32 -5.49
CA GLY A 225 21.66 7.23 -5.05
C GLY A 225 20.96 5.95 -5.56
N TRP A 226 19.97 5.46 -4.82
CA TRP A 226 19.23 4.25 -5.12
C TRP A 226 17.85 4.54 -5.70
N LEU A 227 17.47 3.74 -6.69
CA LEU A 227 16.08 3.57 -7.13
C LEU A 227 15.60 2.16 -6.78
N LEU A 228 14.50 2.04 -6.04
CA LEU A 228 13.88 0.78 -5.65
C LEU A 228 12.43 0.77 -6.11
N LEU A 229 12.06 -0.22 -6.91
CA LEU A 229 10.69 -0.36 -7.44
C LEU A 229 10.12 -1.75 -7.11
N GLU A 230 8.89 -1.74 -6.57
CA GLU A 230 8.05 -2.94 -6.51
C GLU A 230 7.49 -3.24 -7.90
N HIS A 231 7.25 -4.52 -8.20
CA HIS A 231 6.70 -4.98 -9.47
C HIS A 231 5.94 -6.31 -9.33
N GLY A 232 5.20 -6.70 -10.35
CA GLY A 232 4.46 -7.95 -10.39
C GLY A 232 5.35 -9.19 -10.28
N TYR A 233 4.75 -10.29 -9.80
CA TYR A 233 5.45 -11.55 -9.53
C TYR A 233 6.09 -12.18 -10.76
N ASP A 234 5.61 -11.88 -11.94
CA ASP A 234 6.05 -12.38 -13.24
C ASP A 234 6.91 -11.39 -14.03
N GLN A 235 7.13 -10.17 -13.50
CA GLN A 235 7.81 -9.08 -14.22
C GLN A 235 9.33 -9.00 -13.96
N ALA A 236 9.90 -9.88 -13.13
CA ALA A 236 11.31 -9.78 -12.70
C ALA A 236 12.33 -9.76 -13.84
N GLU A 237 12.11 -10.50 -14.93
CA GLU A 237 13.01 -10.48 -16.10
C GLU A 237 12.82 -9.22 -16.95
N ALA A 238 11.59 -8.80 -17.17
CA ALA A 238 11.32 -7.54 -17.88
C ALA A 238 11.90 -6.34 -17.12
N MET A 239 11.80 -6.33 -15.79
CA MET A 239 12.45 -5.33 -14.94
C MET A 239 13.97 -5.33 -15.11
N ARG A 240 14.61 -6.52 -15.13
CA ARG A 240 16.06 -6.63 -15.36
C ARG A 240 16.48 -5.97 -16.68
N GLU A 241 15.73 -6.24 -17.75
CA GLU A 241 16.02 -5.67 -19.07
C GLU A 241 15.84 -4.15 -19.12
N LEU A 242 14.75 -3.64 -18.54
CA LEU A 242 14.47 -2.22 -18.49
C LEU A 242 15.54 -1.47 -17.67
N LEU A 243 15.91 -1.99 -16.50
CA LEU A 243 16.92 -1.39 -15.63
C LEU A 243 18.32 -1.42 -16.25
N ALA A 244 18.69 -2.50 -16.94
CA ALA A 244 19.98 -2.60 -17.65
C ALA A 244 20.09 -1.58 -18.79
N GLY A 245 18.98 -1.23 -19.44
CA GLY A 245 18.92 -0.25 -20.52
C GLY A 245 18.89 1.21 -20.09
N ALA A 246 18.67 1.49 -18.81
CA ALA A 246 18.43 2.85 -18.30
C ALA A 246 19.70 3.55 -17.75
N GLY A 247 20.89 2.96 -17.90
CA GLY A 247 22.17 3.59 -17.52
C GLY A 247 22.53 3.45 -16.04
N PHE A 248 21.81 2.64 -15.28
CA PHE A 248 22.10 2.33 -13.89
C PHE A 248 23.13 1.19 -13.75
N VAL A 249 23.70 1.09 -12.54
CA VAL A 249 24.63 0.01 -12.16
C VAL A 249 24.11 -0.79 -10.97
N ALA A 250 24.74 -1.93 -10.70
CA ALA A 250 24.51 -2.76 -9.52
C ALA A 250 23.03 -3.15 -9.30
N LEU A 251 22.45 -3.86 -10.28
CA LEU A 251 21.09 -4.39 -10.14
C LEU A 251 21.01 -5.41 -8.98
N GLU A 252 20.12 -5.14 -8.04
CA GLU A 252 19.71 -6.05 -6.97
C GLU A 252 18.26 -6.49 -7.15
N ARG A 253 17.94 -7.68 -6.67
CA ARG A 253 16.59 -8.25 -6.71
C ARG A 253 16.26 -8.90 -5.36
N HIS A 254 15.18 -8.45 -4.74
CA HIS A 254 14.78 -8.87 -3.41
C HIS A 254 13.51 -9.72 -3.49
N ARG A 255 13.49 -10.78 -2.66
CA ARG A 255 12.39 -11.76 -2.63
C ARG A 255 11.53 -11.55 -1.40
N ASP A 256 10.23 -11.71 -1.58
CA ASP A 256 9.28 -11.81 -0.48
C ASP A 256 9.44 -13.14 0.28
N LEU A 257 8.66 -13.31 1.35
CA LEU A 257 8.66 -14.53 2.18
C LEU A 257 8.22 -15.79 1.42
N ALA A 258 7.53 -15.64 0.30
CA ALA A 258 7.17 -16.74 -0.60
C ALA A 258 8.29 -17.07 -1.61
N GLY A 259 9.41 -16.34 -1.58
CA GLY A 259 10.55 -16.53 -2.49
C GLY A 259 10.35 -15.88 -3.86
N ILE A 260 9.32 -15.05 -4.04
CA ILE A 260 9.01 -14.35 -5.29
C ILE A 260 9.78 -13.02 -5.31
N ILE A 261 10.43 -12.68 -6.44
CA ILE A 261 11.07 -11.37 -6.61
C ILE A 261 9.99 -10.31 -6.72
N ARG A 262 9.99 -9.34 -5.79
CA ARG A 262 9.01 -8.27 -5.71
C ARG A 262 9.62 -6.87 -5.83
N VAL A 263 10.87 -6.72 -5.44
CA VAL A 263 11.57 -5.44 -5.48
C VAL A 263 12.84 -5.58 -6.30
N SER A 264 13.02 -4.67 -7.24
CA SER A 264 14.26 -4.50 -8.01
C SER A 264 14.86 -3.14 -7.70
N GLY A 265 16.18 -3.12 -7.44
CA GLY A 265 16.93 -1.93 -7.08
C GLY A 265 18.15 -1.73 -7.96
N VAL A 266 18.47 -0.45 -8.24
CA VAL A 266 19.66 -0.04 -8.99
C VAL A 266 20.30 1.19 -8.37
N ILE A 267 21.57 1.40 -8.65
CA ILE A 267 22.35 2.57 -8.20
C ILE A 267 22.61 3.50 -9.37
N MET A 268 22.51 4.81 -9.13
CA MET A 268 23.03 5.83 -10.04
C MET A 268 24.56 5.78 -10.04
N PRO A 269 25.25 5.73 -11.19
CA PRO A 269 26.72 5.83 -11.24
C PRO A 269 27.25 7.10 -10.54
N GLU A 270 28.51 7.03 -10.05
CA GLU A 270 29.23 8.18 -9.48
C GLU A 270 29.60 9.22 -10.56
#